data_d8ac8bcebf711a56e8190ee658a03b1d
#
_entry.id   d8ac8bcebf711a56e8190ee658a03b1d
#
_cell.length_a   1.000
_cell.length_b   1.000
_cell.length_c   1.000
_cell.angle_alpha   90.00
_cell.angle_beta   90.00
_cell.angle_gamma   90.00
#
_symmetry.space_group_name_H-M   'P 1'
#
loop_
_entity.id
_entity.type
_entity.pdbx_description
1 polymer ?
#
loop_
_entity_poly.entity_id
_entity_poly.type
_entity_poly.pdbx_seq_one_letter_code
_entity_poly.pdbx_strand_id
1 'polypeptide(L)'
;MNILHYFDKTDSMTAQYIAMLSRVSSHETAMFFATDCQEALKILQMADINILHIHGCWRTSTARLFTKARTKAIRLVVSPHGQLEPWFFNQRYWKEKLPKALLFQHRIISQAYAIVVEGAMEEECLRKLNWNKRIIIVRNPMITCSITAEETLRQLTQIYRRIMDSNTIELMQPETLSTLRLAIKAGITQDIRWLNLPASHTPPHLDEEGWRQIRCYAQQEQIEQLIDRGLRILQCDCPHFDEMKSHPFFPDHYQPSKGIEETIGMSFTSENKRLIETFRLLHRLISRNKLTVCHLCELDKELREHDCNEEKLTESLEELRLLKSARRLMQVMVEETGFDEGFMPFPPLNDRVTRNIERQIKNHLKI
;
A
#
# COMPACT_ATOMS: atom_id res chain seq x y z
N MET A 1 15.16 10.89 -1.02
CA MET A 1 13.72 11.14 -1.27
C MET A 1 13.50 12.61 -1.54
N ASN A 2 12.59 12.95 -2.49
CA ASN A 2 12.26 14.34 -2.87
C ASN A 2 10.87 14.68 -2.34
N ILE A 3 10.80 15.68 -1.47
CA ILE A 3 9.58 16.10 -0.77
C ILE A 3 9.19 17.49 -1.21
N LEU A 4 7.97 17.68 -1.71
CA LEU A 4 7.42 19.02 -1.99
C LEU A 4 6.52 19.45 -0.83
N HIS A 5 6.91 20.51 -0.13
CA HIS A 5 6.09 21.18 0.86
C HIS A 5 5.27 22.31 0.21
N TYR A 6 3.96 22.20 0.30
CA TYR A 6 3.03 23.23 -0.17
C TYR A 6 2.31 23.90 0.98
N PHE A 7 2.40 25.22 1.12
CA PHE A 7 1.84 25.97 2.23
C PHE A 7 1.36 27.37 1.84
N ASP A 8 0.62 28.02 2.73
CA ASP A 8 0.12 29.37 2.54
C ASP A 8 1.06 30.42 3.15
N LYS A 9 1.56 31.35 2.36
CA LYS A 9 2.36 32.49 2.88
C LYS A 9 1.61 33.37 3.86
N THR A 10 0.28 33.43 3.76
CA THR A 10 -0.54 34.29 4.63
C THR A 10 -0.73 33.65 6.02
N ASP A 11 -0.49 32.38 6.18
CA ASP A 11 -0.41 31.72 7.48
C ASP A 11 1.00 31.87 8.06
N SER A 12 1.16 32.88 8.93
CA SER A 12 2.47 33.26 9.48
C SER A 12 3.11 32.16 10.30
N MET A 13 2.34 31.36 11.05
CA MET A 13 2.85 30.26 11.88
C MET A 13 3.37 29.12 10.99
N THR A 14 2.57 28.69 10.03
CA THR A 14 2.99 27.67 9.08
C THR A 14 4.20 28.13 8.25
N ALA A 15 4.24 29.39 7.81
CA ALA A 15 5.39 29.92 7.07
C ALA A 15 6.67 29.94 7.89
N GLN A 16 6.61 30.32 9.19
CA GLN A 16 7.75 30.27 10.10
C GLN A 16 8.20 28.84 10.38
N TYR A 17 7.27 27.91 10.59
CA TYR A 17 7.58 26.49 10.75
C TYR A 17 8.33 25.93 9.53
N ILE A 18 7.86 26.20 8.34
CA ILE A 18 8.53 25.77 7.10
C ILE A 18 9.89 26.46 6.92
N ALA A 19 10.00 27.75 7.24
CA ALA A 19 11.28 28.46 7.20
C ALA A 19 12.30 27.89 8.21
N MET A 20 11.83 27.40 9.35
CA MET A 20 12.67 26.69 10.33
C MET A 20 13.15 25.34 9.74
N LEU A 21 12.24 24.52 9.20
CA LEU A 21 12.60 23.23 8.58
C LEU A 21 13.56 23.39 7.41
N SER A 22 13.41 24.44 6.60
CA SER A 22 14.29 24.70 5.44
C SER A 22 15.73 25.02 5.79
N ARG A 23 16.01 25.43 7.06
CA ARG A 23 17.37 25.71 7.54
C ARG A 23 18.10 24.45 8.02
N VAL A 24 17.37 23.38 8.23
CA VAL A 24 17.93 22.10 8.65
C VAL A 24 18.11 21.23 7.42
N SER A 25 19.32 20.71 7.21
CA SER A 25 19.61 19.80 6.10
C SER A 25 19.46 18.35 6.53
N SER A 26 18.97 17.52 5.61
CA SER A 26 18.97 16.06 5.76
C SER A 26 19.72 15.45 4.58
N HIS A 27 20.57 14.48 4.83
CA HIS A 27 21.24 13.72 3.75
C HIS A 27 20.29 12.80 2.99
N GLU A 28 19.18 12.43 3.61
CA GLU A 28 18.21 11.48 3.05
C GLU A 28 17.10 12.13 2.23
N THR A 29 16.80 13.41 2.49
CA THR A 29 15.66 14.11 1.91
C THR A 29 16.07 15.44 1.27
N ALA A 30 15.70 15.61 -0.01
CA ALA A 30 15.72 16.91 -0.68
C ALA A 30 14.34 17.55 -0.56
N MET A 31 14.28 18.75 0.00
CA MET A 31 13.04 19.48 0.22
C MET A 31 12.86 20.59 -0.82
N PHE A 32 11.68 20.61 -1.42
CA PHE A 32 11.20 21.66 -2.32
C PHE A 32 10.07 22.41 -1.63
N PHE A 33 9.98 23.70 -1.86
CA PHE A 33 8.98 24.54 -1.20
C PHE A 33 8.20 25.34 -2.24
N ALA A 34 6.89 25.39 -2.10
CA ALA A 34 6.02 26.20 -2.94
C ALA A 34 4.88 26.81 -2.14
N THR A 35 4.58 28.06 -2.42
CA THR A 35 3.48 28.81 -1.78
C THR A 35 2.37 29.13 -2.77
N ASP A 36 2.68 29.07 -4.06
CA ASP A 36 1.74 29.22 -5.15
C ASP A 36 1.43 27.88 -5.82
N CYS A 37 0.15 27.71 -6.21
CA CYS A 37 -0.31 26.49 -6.85
C CYS A 37 0.35 26.23 -8.21
N GLN A 38 0.63 27.26 -8.98
CA GLN A 38 1.27 27.13 -10.31
C GLN A 38 2.73 26.71 -10.17
N GLU A 39 3.44 27.31 -9.20
CA GLU A 39 4.80 26.93 -8.85
C GLU A 39 4.86 25.45 -8.42
N ALA A 40 3.97 25.03 -7.49
CA ALA A 40 3.89 23.65 -7.04
C ALA A 40 3.61 22.69 -8.20
N LEU A 41 2.69 23.02 -9.10
CA LEU A 41 2.40 22.21 -10.29
C LEU A 41 3.61 22.09 -11.23
N LYS A 42 4.38 23.17 -11.41
CA LYS A 42 5.63 23.11 -12.19
C LYS A 42 6.65 22.18 -11.55
N ILE A 43 6.87 22.29 -10.23
CA ILE A 43 7.78 21.40 -9.51
C ILE A 43 7.33 19.94 -9.66
N LEU A 44 6.04 19.65 -9.47
CA LEU A 44 5.47 18.31 -9.66
C LEU A 44 5.60 17.79 -11.12
N GLN A 45 5.82 18.66 -12.10
CA GLN A 45 6.04 18.26 -13.49
C GLN A 45 7.51 18.00 -13.80
N MET A 46 8.40 18.85 -13.28
CA MET A 46 9.82 18.92 -13.67
C MET A 46 10.74 18.10 -12.76
N ALA A 47 10.37 17.93 -11.49
CA ALA A 47 11.15 17.17 -10.53
C ALA A 47 10.51 15.81 -10.26
N ASP A 48 11.36 14.82 -9.95
CA ASP A 48 10.93 13.49 -9.47
C ASP A 48 10.55 13.58 -7.99
N ILE A 49 9.32 14.03 -7.74
CA ILE A 49 8.79 14.19 -6.37
C ILE A 49 8.18 12.86 -5.90
N ASN A 50 8.63 12.38 -4.77
CA ASN A 50 8.11 11.18 -4.13
C ASN A 50 6.91 11.48 -3.22
N ILE A 51 6.97 12.59 -2.46
CA ILE A 51 5.94 12.97 -1.49
C ILE A 51 5.52 14.43 -1.69
N LEU A 52 4.21 14.65 -1.72
CA LEU A 52 3.61 15.98 -1.60
C LEU A 52 3.11 16.16 -0.17
N HIS A 53 3.73 17.07 0.60
CA HIS A 53 3.28 17.44 1.93
C HIS A 53 2.52 18.74 1.89
N ILE A 54 1.22 18.70 2.12
CA ILE A 54 0.33 19.87 2.15
C ILE A 54 0.18 20.34 3.58
N HIS A 55 0.45 21.62 3.81
CA HIS A 55 0.25 22.30 5.07
C HIS A 55 -1.01 23.15 5.04
N GLY A 56 -1.93 22.90 5.97
CA GLY A 56 -3.24 23.51 6.04
C GLY A 56 -4.33 22.81 5.21
N CYS A 57 -5.56 23.26 5.41
CA CYS A 57 -6.76 22.69 4.81
C CYS A 57 -7.61 23.78 4.11
N TRP A 58 -8.72 23.36 3.49
CA TRP A 58 -9.80 24.21 2.99
C TRP A 58 -9.50 25.07 1.75
N ARG A 59 -8.34 24.93 1.11
CA ARG A 59 -7.98 25.65 -0.11
C ARG A 59 -8.35 24.85 -1.36
N THR A 60 -8.96 25.48 -2.34
CA THR A 60 -9.32 24.84 -3.61
C THR A 60 -8.07 24.45 -4.43
N SER A 61 -6.96 25.18 -4.26
CA SER A 61 -5.66 24.85 -4.87
C SER A 61 -5.16 23.45 -4.49
N THR A 62 -5.41 23.01 -3.25
CA THR A 62 -5.00 21.67 -2.79
C THR A 62 -5.69 20.54 -3.56
N ALA A 63 -6.92 20.76 -4.04
CA ALA A 63 -7.63 19.77 -4.87
C ALA A 63 -6.93 19.53 -6.22
N ARG A 64 -6.37 20.58 -6.83
CA ARG A 64 -5.60 20.47 -8.09
C ARG A 64 -4.29 19.73 -7.87
N LEU A 65 -3.56 20.08 -6.81
CA LEU A 65 -2.30 19.42 -6.44
C LEU A 65 -2.54 17.94 -6.11
N PHE A 66 -3.57 17.63 -5.33
CA PHE A 66 -3.96 16.27 -5.02
C PHE A 66 -4.27 15.45 -6.28
N THR A 67 -5.03 16.01 -7.23
CA THR A 67 -5.34 15.32 -8.49
C THR A 67 -4.07 15.02 -9.27
N LYS A 68 -3.15 16.00 -9.34
CA LYS A 68 -1.87 15.84 -10.05
C LYS A 68 -0.97 14.81 -9.37
N ALA A 69 -0.86 14.84 -8.05
CA ALA A 69 -0.09 13.87 -7.28
C ALA A 69 -0.58 12.43 -7.54
N ARG A 70 -1.90 12.22 -7.52
CA ARG A 70 -2.48 10.91 -7.80
C ARG A 70 -2.15 10.37 -9.19
N THR A 71 -2.14 11.21 -10.22
CA THR A 71 -1.82 10.77 -11.59
C THR A 71 -0.37 10.36 -11.77
N LYS A 72 0.50 10.76 -10.84
CA LYS A 72 1.93 10.45 -10.85
C LYS A 72 2.35 9.46 -9.75
N ALA A 73 1.41 8.82 -9.07
CA ALA A 73 1.65 7.95 -7.90
C ALA A 73 2.45 8.63 -6.76
N ILE A 74 2.44 9.99 -6.69
CA ILE A 74 3.09 10.75 -5.63
C ILE A 74 2.30 10.58 -4.33
N ARG A 75 2.97 10.23 -3.25
CA ARG A 75 2.36 10.02 -1.93
C ARG A 75 1.96 11.35 -1.28
N LEU A 76 0.77 11.39 -0.69
CA LEU A 76 0.24 12.60 -0.05
C LEU A 76 0.38 12.53 1.47
N VAL A 77 0.91 13.59 2.06
CA VAL A 77 0.90 13.86 3.51
C VAL A 77 0.19 15.18 3.75
N VAL A 78 -0.57 15.28 4.83
CA VAL A 78 -1.27 16.52 5.19
C VAL A 78 -1.00 16.87 6.65
N SER A 79 -0.59 18.12 6.90
CA SER A 79 -0.53 18.73 8.23
C SER A 79 -1.62 19.79 8.35
N PRO A 80 -2.70 19.53 9.10
CA PRO A 80 -3.84 20.47 9.17
C PRO A 80 -3.54 21.74 9.97
N HIS A 81 -2.55 21.72 10.88
CA HIS A 81 -2.19 22.83 11.77
C HIS A 81 -3.41 23.41 12.52
N GLY A 82 -4.17 22.55 13.20
CA GLY A 82 -5.38 22.93 13.96
C GLY A 82 -6.61 23.27 13.13
N GLN A 83 -6.52 23.33 11.79
CA GLN A 83 -7.64 23.74 10.93
C GLN A 83 -8.78 22.72 10.84
N LEU A 84 -8.61 21.52 11.38
CA LEU A 84 -9.65 20.49 11.52
C LEU A 84 -10.15 20.36 12.96
N GLU A 85 -9.66 21.15 13.90
CA GLU A 85 -10.20 21.22 15.24
C GLU A 85 -11.59 21.84 15.29
N PRO A 86 -12.46 21.43 16.26
CA PRO A 86 -13.86 21.84 16.29
C PRO A 86 -14.08 23.35 16.28
N TRP A 87 -13.24 24.09 17.02
CA TRP A 87 -13.36 25.55 17.11
C TRP A 87 -13.07 26.27 15.80
N PHE A 88 -12.17 25.72 14.95
CA PHE A 88 -11.91 26.25 13.61
C PHE A 88 -12.87 25.64 12.59
N PHE A 89 -13.10 24.32 12.66
CA PHE A 89 -13.97 23.57 11.75
C PHE A 89 -15.41 24.10 11.78
N ASN A 90 -15.95 24.45 12.96
CA ASN A 90 -17.31 24.94 13.11
C ASN A 90 -17.50 26.39 12.68
N GLN A 91 -16.42 27.17 12.49
CA GLN A 91 -16.52 28.53 11.97
C GLN A 91 -17.04 28.51 10.53
N ARG A 92 -18.17 29.20 10.29
CA ARG A 92 -18.84 29.26 8.97
C ARG A 92 -19.12 27.86 8.36
N TYR A 93 -19.37 26.87 9.21
CA TYR A 93 -19.50 25.47 8.82
C TYR A 93 -20.40 25.27 7.62
N TRP A 94 -21.67 25.71 7.69
CA TRP A 94 -22.66 25.49 6.63
C TRP A 94 -22.36 26.20 5.32
N LYS A 95 -21.82 27.40 5.40
CA LYS A 95 -21.59 28.25 4.22
C LYS A 95 -20.26 27.96 3.51
N GLU A 96 -19.24 27.54 4.26
CA GLU A 96 -17.88 27.43 3.75
C GLU A 96 -17.28 26.04 3.90
N LYS A 97 -17.31 25.48 5.10
CA LYS A 97 -16.58 24.22 5.38
C LYS A 97 -17.30 23.00 4.84
N LEU A 98 -18.62 22.88 5.05
CA LEU A 98 -19.39 21.73 4.58
C LEU A 98 -19.32 21.56 3.05
N PRO A 99 -19.52 22.58 2.21
CA PRO A 99 -19.34 22.43 0.76
C PRO A 99 -17.94 21.99 0.39
N LYS A 100 -16.90 22.59 0.99
CA LYS A 100 -15.50 22.20 0.73
C LYS A 100 -15.20 20.78 1.21
N ALA A 101 -15.75 20.37 2.37
CA ALA A 101 -15.62 19.01 2.86
C ALA A 101 -16.17 17.99 1.86
N LEU A 102 -17.37 18.21 1.36
CA LEU A 102 -18.03 17.32 0.39
C LEU A 102 -17.33 17.33 -0.98
N LEU A 103 -16.89 18.50 -1.46
CA LEU A 103 -16.30 18.64 -2.78
C LEU A 103 -14.88 18.04 -2.87
N PHE A 104 -14.02 18.27 -1.88
CA PHE A 104 -12.62 17.84 -2.00
C PHE A 104 -11.92 17.51 -0.67
N GLN A 105 -12.20 18.24 0.44
CA GLN A 105 -11.37 18.12 1.65
C GLN A 105 -11.42 16.74 2.28
N HIS A 106 -12.60 16.16 2.42
CA HIS A 106 -12.76 14.79 2.93
C HIS A 106 -11.95 13.79 2.08
N ARG A 107 -12.03 13.92 0.75
CA ARG A 107 -11.29 13.02 -0.16
C ARG A 107 -9.78 13.19 -0.03
N ILE A 108 -9.28 14.41 0.13
CA ILE A 108 -7.84 14.68 0.33
C ILE A 108 -7.37 14.02 1.62
N ILE A 109 -8.08 14.27 2.73
CA ILE A 109 -7.72 13.71 4.04
C ILE A 109 -7.81 12.18 4.03
N SER A 110 -8.92 11.60 3.54
CA SER A 110 -9.12 10.15 3.54
C SER A 110 -8.11 9.38 2.69
N GLN A 111 -7.58 10.01 1.63
CA GLN A 111 -6.60 9.38 0.74
C GLN A 111 -5.14 9.77 1.04
N ALA A 112 -4.90 10.60 2.05
CA ALA A 112 -3.54 10.88 2.50
C ALA A 112 -2.90 9.64 3.13
N TYR A 113 -1.62 9.41 2.83
CA TYR A 113 -0.85 8.31 3.44
C TYR A 113 -0.56 8.54 4.91
N ALA A 114 -0.50 9.80 5.35
CA ALA A 114 -0.46 10.17 6.75
C ALA A 114 -1.05 11.56 6.96
N ILE A 115 -1.62 11.76 8.15
CA ILE A 115 -1.97 13.07 8.69
C ILE A 115 -1.00 13.35 9.82
N VAL A 116 -0.21 14.40 9.68
CA VAL A 116 0.77 14.82 10.68
C VAL A 116 0.15 15.94 11.51
N VAL A 117 0.01 15.70 12.79
CA VAL A 117 -0.57 16.65 13.77
C VAL A 117 0.45 17.10 14.79
N GLU A 118 0.24 18.24 15.41
CA GLU A 118 1.21 18.86 16.33
C GLU A 118 1.02 18.41 17.79
N GLY A 119 -0.14 17.87 18.14
CA GLY A 119 -0.44 17.45 19.51
C GLY A 119 -1.62 16.50 19.66
N ALA A 120 -1.77 15.98 20.89
CA ALA A 120 -2.80 15.00 21.21
C ALA A 120 -4.23 15.53 21.06
N MET A 121 -4.45 16.83 21.27
CA MET A 121 -5.78 17.42 21.13
C MET A 121 -6.24 17.41 19.67
N GLU A 122 -5.36 17.77 18.74
CA GLU A 122 -5.63 17.70 17.29
C GLU A 122 -5.83 16.24 16.84
N GLU A 123 -5.01 15.31 17.34
CA GLU A 123 -5.17 13.89 17.09
C GLU A 123 -6.54 13.38 17.52
N GLU A 124 -6.98 13.70 18.74
CA GLU A 124 -8.28 13.27 19.26
C GLU A 124 -9.44 13.81 18.41
N CYS A 125 -9.34 15.07 17.97
CA CYS A 125 -10.32 15.68 17.08
C CYS A 125 -10.43 14.95 15.73
N LEU A 126 -9.29 14.63 15.13
CA LEU A 126 -9.23 13.89 13.87
C LEU A 126 -9.71 12.45 14.00
N ARG A 127 -9.41 11.78 15.10
CA ARG A 127 -9.95 10.44 15.39
C ARG A 127 -11.49 10.46 15.50
N LYS A 128 -12.07 11.50 16.11
CA LYS A 128 -13.53 11.69 16.15
C LYS A 128 -14.14 11.95 14.77
N LEU A 129 -13.45 12.70 13.90
CA LEU A 129 -13.88 12.91 12.51
C LEU A 129 -13.86 11.62 11.69
N ASN A 130 -13.00 10.68 12.02
CA ASN A 130 -12.82 9.36 11.38
C ASN A 130 -12.64 9.44 9.83
N TRP A 131 -11.98 10.49 9.35
CA TRP A 131 -11.71 10.65 7.91
C TRP A 131 -10.44 9.92 7.48
N ASN A 132 -9.49 9.74 8.38
CA ASN A 132 -8.26 8.97 8.18
C ASN A 132 -7.81 8.38 9.51
N LYS A 133 -7.28 7.17 9.47
CA LYS A 133 -6.79 6.45 10.66
C LYS A 133 -5.28 6.58 10.87
N ARG A 134 -4.54 7.03 9.86
CA ARG A 134 -3.08 7.20 9.90
C ARG A 134 -2.73 8.60 10.40
N ILE A 135 -2.91 8.83 11.68
CA ILE A 135 -2.63 10.09 12.35
C ILE A 135 -1.35 9.92 13.17
N ILE A 136 -0.39 10.81 12.99
CA ILE A 136 0.92 10.76 13.65
C ILE A 136 1.21 12.11 14.28
N ILE A 137 1.61 12.11 15.55
CA ILE A 137 2.01 13.32 16.25
C ILE A 137 3.49 13.62 15.94
N VAL A 138 3.74 14.81 15.41
CA VAL A 138 5.07 15.41 15.30
C VAL A 138 5.00 16.79 15.93
N ARG A 139 5.62 16.95 17.08
CA ARG A 139 5.57 18.20 17.82
C ARG A 139 6.25 19.33 17.05
N ASN A 140 5.64 20.51 17.10
CA ASN A 140 6.18 21.72 16.51
C ASN A 140 7.11 22.44 17.51
N PRO A 141 8.41 22.61 17.20
CA PRO A 141 9.36 23.28 18.12
C PRO A 141 9.01 24.73 18.42
N MET A 142 8.23 25.37 17.53
CA MET A 142 7.78 26.75 17.74
C MET A 142 6.69 26.87 18.81
N ILE A 143 5.97 25.78 19.09
CA ILE A 143 4.91 25.73 20.11
C ILE A 143 5.43 25.06 21.37
N THR A 144 6.31 24.08 21.22
CA THR A 144 6.78 23.24 22.32
C THR A 144 8.30 23.30 22.41
N CYS A 145 8.85 23.94 23.46
CA CYS A 145 10.30 24.05 23.65
C CYS A 145 11.03 22.71 23.96
N SER A 146 10.31 21.59 24.00
CA SER A 146 10.87 20.28 24.36
C SER A 146 11.46 19.50 23.18
N ILE A 147 11.40 20.03 21.96
CA ILE A 147 11.91 19.40 20.74
C ILE A 147 12.69 20.41 19.90
N THR A 148 13.72 19.96 19.19
CA THR A 148 14.48 20.80 18.26
C THR A 148 13.99 20.67 16.82
N ALA A 149 14.41 21.59 15.94
CA ALA A 149 14.10 21.53 14.52
C ALA A 149 14.70 20.28 13.85
N GLU A 150 15.91 19.90 14.25
CA GLU A 150 16.61 18.71 13.77
C GLU A 150 15.84 17.43 14.13
N GLU A 151 15.39 17.34 15.37
CA GLU A 151 14.60 16.21 15.83
C GLU A 151 13.25 16.13 15.14
N THR A 152 12.59 17.26 14.90
CA THR A 152 11.34 17.32 14.12
C THR A 152 11.57 16.84 12.69
N LEU A 153 12.64 17.30 12.05
CA LEU A 153 12.99 16.86 10.68
C LEU A 153 13.31 15.36 10.65
N ARG A 154 14.03 14.84 11.65
CA ARG A 154 14.32 13.41 11.77
C ARG A 154 13.05 12.59 11.88
N GLN A 155 12.08 13.00 12.71
CA GLN A 155 10.78 12.32 12.83
C GLN A 155 9.99 12.38 11.51
N LEU A 156 9.96 13.52 10.84
CA LEU A 156 9.30 13.65 9.53
C LEU A 156 9.97 12.74 8.48
N THR A 157 11.30 12.70 8.44
CA THR A 157 12.05 11.82 7.51
C THR A 157 11.72 10.34 7.73
N GLN A 158 11.65 9.92 9.00
CA GLN A 158 11.22 8.55 9.32
C GLN A 158 9.78 8.26 8.88
N ILE A 159 8.86 9.21 9.03
CA ILE A 159 7.48 9.09 8.55
C ILE A 159 7.46 8.97 7.02
N TYR A 160 8.19 9.82 6.32
CA TYR A 160 8.28 9.77 4.87
C TYR A 160 8.84 8.43 4.37
N ARG A 161 9.87 7.90 5.02
CA ARG A 161 10.41 6.59 4.67
C ARG A 161 9.39 5.49 4.88
N ARG A 162 8.71 5.46 6.02
CA ARG A 162 7.63 4.50 6.28
C ARG A 162 6.48 4.59 5.26
N ILE A 163 6.16 5.81 4.81
CA ILE A 163 5.17 6.02 3.76
C ILE A 163 5.64 5.41 2.45
N MET A 164 6.90 5.60 2.06
CA MET A 164 7.47 5.02 0.84
C MET A 164 7.53 3.49 0.91
N ASP A 165 7.82 2.92 2.07
CA ASP A 165 7.86 1.48 2.30
C ASP A 165 6.47 0.81 2.40
N SER A 166 5.38 1.59 2.49
CA SER A 166 4.02 1.04 2.55
C SER A 166 3.38 0.88 1.17
N ASN A 167 2.72 -0.28 0.93
CA ASN A 167 2.05 -0.59 -0.35
C ASN A 167 2.94 -0.34 -1.59
N THR A 168 4.16 -0.87 -1.53
CA THR A 168 5.22 -0.58 -2.51
C THR A 168 4.89 -1.00 -3.94
N ILE A 169 3.95 -1.94 -4.13
CA ILE A 169 3.50 -2.39 -5.46
C ILE A 169 3.02 -1.24 -6.36
N GLU A 170 2.51 -0.15 -5.78
CA GLU A 170 2.08 1.03 -6.55
C GLU A 170 3.25 1.88 -7.07
N LEU A 171 4.43 1.71 -6.49
CA LEU A 171 5.65 2.46 -6.84
C LEU A 171 6.58 1.66 -7.73
N MET A 172 6.38 0.34 -7.81
CA MET A 172 7.25 -0.55 -8.58
C MET A 172 7.25 -0.19 -10.06
N GLN A 173 8.44 -0.07 -10.61
CA GLN A 173 8.64 0.02 -12.06
C GLN A 173 8.31 -1.33 -12.72
N PRO A 174 8.04 -1.36 -14.03
CA PRO A 174 7.68 -2.59 -14.74
C PRO A 174 8.69 -3.73 -14.53
N GLU A 175 9.99 -3.42 -14.50
CA GLU A 175 11.06 -4.39 -14.28
C GLU A 175 11.01 -4.98 -12.87
N THR A 176 10.80 -4.14 -11.85
CA THR A 176 10.65 -4.55 -10.46
C THR A 176 9.42 -5.45 -10.27
N LEU A 177 8.28 -5.05 -10.88
CA LEU A 177 7.05 -5.83 -10.82
C LEU A 177 7.19 -7.19 -11.54
N SER A 178 7.89 -7.21 -12.68
CA SER A 178 8.18 -8.45 -13.42
C SER A 178 9.06 -9.38 -12.59
N THR A 179 10.11 -8.85 -11.96
CA THR A 179 11.01 -9.61 -11.08
C THR A 179 10.26 -10.17 -9.87
N LEU A 180 9.39 -9.38 -9.24
CA LEU A 180 8.54 -9.83 -8.13
C LEU A 180 7.67 -11.03 -8.54
N ARG A 181 6.98 -10.93 -9.68
CA ARG A 181 6.11 -12.00 -10.19
C ARG A 181 6.90 -13.27 -10.52
N LEU A 182 8.06 -13.12 -11.14
CA LEU A 182 8.95 -14.27 -11.40
C LEU A 182 9.43 -14.91 -10.10
N ALA A 183 9.79 -14.12 -9.09
CA ALA A 183 10.21 -14.63 -7.79
C ALA A 183 9.07 -15.36 -7.07
N ILE A 184 7.84 -14.85 -7.13
CA ILE A 184 6.65 -15.53 -6.59
C ILE A 184 6.47 -16.88 -7.29
N LYS A 185 6.41 -16.90 -8.62
CA LYS A 185 6.22 -18.13 -9.39
C LYS A 185 7.34 -19.13 -9.16
N ALA A 186 8.61 -18.69 -9.17
CA ALA A 186 9.76 -19.54 -8.87
C ALA A 186 9.71 -20.13 -7.46
N GLY A 187 9.31 -19.31 -6.47
CA GLY A 187 9.17 -19.75 -5.09
C GLY A 187 8.08 -20.81 -4.88
N ILE A 188 6.97 -20.71 -5.62
CA ILE A 188 5.87 -21.68 -5.60
C ILE A 188 6.29 -22.98 -6.32
N THR A 189 6.75 -22.87 -7.57
CA THR A 189 7.04 -24.03 -8.42
C THR A 189 8.32 -24.76 -8.04
N GLN A 190 9.22 -24.09 -7.37
CA GLN A 190 10.56 -24.58 -6.96
C GLN A 190 11.43 -25.12 -8.10
N ASP A 191 11.06 -24.84 -9.34
CA ASP A 191 11.78 -25.32 -10.53
C ASP A 191 11.74 -24.26 -11.64
N ILE A 192 12.93 -23.86 -12.10
CA ILE A 192 13.12 -22.85 -13.15
C ILE A 192 12.43 -23.22 -14.47
N ARG A 193 12.27 -24.53 -14.75
CA ARG A 193 11.63 -25.00 -15.98
C ARG A 193 10.19 -24.52 -16.14
N TRP A 194 9.47 -24.30 -15.04
CA TRP A 194 8.09 -23.79 -15.05
C TRP A 194 7.97 -22.28 -15.34
N LEU A 195 9.08 -21.58 -15.39
CA LEU A 195 9.08 -20.14 -15.62
C LEU A 195 9.02 -19.77 -17.10
N ASN A 196 9.19 -20.74 -18.00
CA ASN A 196 9.25 -20.55 -19.46
C ASN A 196 10.20 -19.41 -19.88
N LEU A 197 11.36 -19.32 -19.21
CA LEU A 197 12.35 -18.30 -19.48
C LEU A 197 13.09 -18.60 -20.79
N PRO A 198 13.43 -17.60 -21.60
CA PRO A 198 14.25 -17.80 -22.79
C PRO A 198 15.66 -18.32 -22.39
N ALA A 199 16.30 -19.07 -23.28
CA ALA A 199 17.64 -19.60 -23.04
C ALA A 199 18.71 -18.52 -22.77
N SER A 200 18.44 -17.29 -23.24
CA SER A 200 19.28 -16.10 -23.01
C SER A 200 18.86 -15.30 -21.77
N HIS A 201 18.07 -15.89 -20.87
CA HIS A 201 17.64 -15.19 -19.66
C HIS A 201 18.84 -14.81 -18.80
N THR A 202 18.96 -13.53 -18.50
CA THR A 202 19.90 -13.01 -17.50
C THR A 202 19.14 -12.71 -16.21
N PRO A 203 19.75 -12.96 -15.03
CA PRO A 203 19.13 -12.59 -13.77
C PRO A 203 18.72 -11.11 -13.77
N PRO A 204 17.55 -10.76 -13.27
CA PRO A 204 17.10 -9.36 -13.20
C PRO A 204 18.10 -8.51 -12.39
N HIS A 205 18.44 -7.35 -12.95
CA HIS A 205 19.30 -6.38 -12.26
C HIS A 205 18.45 -5.16 -11.91
N LEU A 206 18.14 -5.01 -10.63
CA LEU A 206 17.38 -3.88 -10.11
C LEU A 206 18.30 -2.93 -9.36
N ASP A 207 17.89 -1.66 -9.28
CA ASP A 207 18.50 -0.70 -8.36
C ASP A 207 18.17 -1.04 -6.90
N GLU A 208 18.82 -0.37 -5.97
CA GLU A 208 18.61 -0.57 -4.54
C GLU A 208 17.16 -0.33 -4.11
N GLU A 209 16.50 0.68 -4.70
CA GLU A 209 15.11 1.00 -4.38
C GLU A 209 14.15 -0.09 -4.89
N GLY A 210 14.39 -0.66 -6.08
CA GLY A 210 13.59 -1.78 -6.61
C GLY A 210 13.68 -3.02 -5.72
N TRP A 211 14.89 -3.38 -5.27
CA TRP A 211 15.08 -4.47 -4.32
C TRP A 211 14.40 -4.19 -2.97
N ARG A 212 14.52 -2.97 -2.46
CA ARG A 212 13.84 -2.54 -1.23
C ARG A 212 12.33 -2.67 -1.35
N GLN A 213 11.75 -2.26 -2.48
CA GLN A 213 10.31 -2.38 -2.74
C GLN A 213 9.84 -3.83 -2.72
N ILE A 214 10.59 -4.76 -3.34
CA ILE A 214 10.27 -6.20 -3.31
C ILE A 214 10.31 -6.72 -1.87
N ARG A 215 11.33 -6.37 -1.10
CA ARG A 215 11.46 -6.80 0.30
C ARG A 215 10.33 -6.28 1.18
N CYS A 216 10.00 -4.98 1.07
CA CYS A 216 8.87 -4.38 1.78
C CYS A 216 7.55 -5.09 1.43
N TYR A 217 7.33 -5.36 0.15
CA TYR A 217 6.14 -6.07 -0.30
C TYR A 217 6.07 -7.49 0.27
N ALA A 218 7.18 -8.24 0.19
CA ALA A 218 7.25 -9.60 0.71
C ALA A 218 6.92 -9.66 2.22
N GLN A 219 7.45 -8.73 3.00
CA GLN A 219 7.18 -8.61 4.42
C GLN A 219 5.71 -8.28 4.70
N GLN A 220 5.14 -7.33 3.97
CA GLN A 220 3.76 -6.89 4.14
C GLN A 220 2.75 -8.00 3.77
N GLU A 221 3.05 -8.77 2.73
CA GLU A 221 2.24 -9.91 2.27
C GLU A 221 2.55 -11.22 3.01
N GLN A 222 3.54 -11.23 3.92
CA GLN A 222 3.99 -12.43 4.65
C GLN A 222 4.49 -13.58 3.75
N ILE A 223 5.13 -13.23 2.64
CA ILE A 223 5.68 -14.17 1.66
C ILE A 223 7.21 -14.10 1.56
N GLU A 224 7.90 -13.62 2.60
CA GLU A 224 9.36 -13.44 2.60
C GLU A 224 10.10 -14.73 2.25
N GLN A 225 9.76 -15.83 2.91
CA GLN A 225 10.40 -17.14 2.66
C GLN A 225 10.16 -17.64 1.23
N LEU A 226 8.98 -17.36 0.67
CA LEU A 226 8.64 -17.69 -0.71
C LEU A 226 9.51 -16.90 -1.69
N ILE A 227 9.61 -15.59 -1.48
CA ILE A 227 10.44 -14.69 -2.31
C ILE A 227 11.92 -15.07 -2.20
N ASP A 228 12.44 -15.33 -1.01
CA ASP A 228 13.82 -15.77 -0.82
C ASP A 228 14.16 -17.06 -1.59
N ARG A 229 13.24 -18.00 -1.61
CA ARG A 229 13.36 -19.23 -2.38
C ARG A 229 13.35 -18.92 -3.88
N GLY A 230 12.42 -18.11 -4.34
CA GLY A 230 12.29 -17.72 -5.74
C GLY A 230 13.54 -16.98 -6.25
N LEU A 231 14.05 -16.02 -5.50
CA LEU A 231 15.26 -15.27 -5.86
C LEU A 231 16.51 -16.17 -5.94
N ARG A 232 16.62 -17.17 -5.05
CA ARG A 232 17.70 -18.17 -5.13
C ARG A 232 17.63 -19.00 -6.41
N ILE A 233 16.42 -19.43 -6.81
CA ILE A 233 16.21 -20.18 -8.07
C ILE A 233 16.54 -19.32 -9.29
N LEU A 234 16.20 -18.03 -9.24
CA LEU A 234 16.51 -17.06 -10.29
C LEU A 234 17.96 -16.58 -10.28
N GLN A 235 18.76 -17.04 -9.30
CA GLN A 235 20.17 -16.61 -9.09
C GLN A 235 20.30 -15.08 -8.94
N CYS A 236 19.32 -14.43 -8.32
CA CYS A 236 19.35 -13.00 -8.05
C CYS A 236 20.08 -12.71 -6.74
N ASP A 237 21.03 -11.80 -6.79
CA ASP A 237 21.71 -11.27 -5.61
C ASP A 237 20.94 -10.05 -5.07
N CYS A 238 20.10 -10.29 -4.07
CA CYS A 238 19.28 -9.25 -3.45
C CYS A 238 19.99 -8.69 -2.21
N PRO A 239 20.23 -7.38 -2.13
CA PRO A 239 20.84 -6.75 -0.96
C PRO A 239 20.09 -7.04 0.33
N HIS A 240 20.81 -7.05 1.44
CA HIS A 240 20.22 -7.13 2.77
C HIS A 240 19.91 -5.71 3.28
N PHE A 241 18.71 -5.51 3.82
CA PHE A 241 18.27 -4.22 4.35
C PHE A 241 18.01 -4.33 5.85
N ASP A 242 18.97 -3.93 6.68
CA ASP A 242 18.85 -4.02 8.15
C ASP A 242 17.72 -3.15 8.72
N GLU A 243 17.49 -2.00 8.12
CA GLU A 243 16.47 -1.04 8.55
C GLU A 243 15.02 -1.49 8.34
N MET A 244 14.80 -2.53 7.52
CA MET A 244 13.46 -3.03 7.23
C MET A 244 12.81 -3.79 8.39
N LYS A 245 13.55 -4.11 9.43
CA LYS A 245 13.00 -4.69 10.68
C LYS A 245 12.11 -3.71 11.45
N SER A 246 12.09 -2.44 11.07
CA SER A 246 11.25 -1.43 11.66
C SER A 246 9.90 -1.34 10.95
N HIS A 247 8.93 -1.94 11.52
CA HIS A 247 7.47 -1.82 11.37
C HIS A 247 6.92 -1.25 10.06
N PRO A 248 6.17 -2.05 9.29
CA PRO A 248 5.37 -1.55 8.20
C PRO A 248 4.44 -0.42 8.70
N PHE A 249 4.11 0.53 7.81
CA PHE A 249 3.18 1.61 8.13
C PHE A 249 1.74 1.09 8.05
N PHE A 250 1.36 0.28 9.03
CA PHE A 250 -0.01 -0.19 9.19
C PHE A 250 -0.75 0.65 10.23
N PRO A 251 -2.06 0.81 10.11
CA PRO A 251 -2.88 1.29 11.20
C PRO A 251 -2.66 0.40 12.45
N ASP A 252 -2.71 0.98 13.64
CA ASP A 252 -2.48 0.27 14.91
C ASP A 252 -3.38 -0.97 15.10
N HIS A 253 -4.53 -1.00 14.42
CA HIS A 253 -5.48 -2.12 14.47
C HIS A 253 -5.33 -3.12 13.31
N TYR A 254 -4.33 -2.95 12.42
CA TYR A 254 -4.09 -3.90 11.35
C TYR A 254 -3.52 -5.19 11.94
N GLN A 255 -4.24 -6.28 11.72
CA GLN A 255 -3.76 -7.63 11.98
C GLN A 255 -3.64 -8.34 10.63
N PRO A 256 -2.47 -8.89 10.30
CA PRO A 256 -2.30 -9.72 9.11
C PRO A 256 -3.33 -10.85 9.10
N SER A 257 -3.82 -11.19 7.93
CA SER A 257 -4.72 -12.35 7.80
C SER A 257 -3.94 -13.63 8.07
N LYS A 258 -4.53 -14.55 8.83
CA LYS A 258 -3.96 -15.87 9.03
C LYS A 258 -4.00 -16.65 7.72
N GLY A 259 -2.96 -17.43 7.45
CA GLY A 259 -2.88 -18.29 6.28
C GLY A 259 -4.01 -19.33 6.23
N ILE A 260 -4.17 -19.98 5.08
CA ILE A 260 -5.20 -21.03 4.87
C ILE A 260 -4.98 -22.18 5.84
N GLU A 261 -3.76 -22.73 5.91
CA GLU A 261 -3.43 -23.86 6.79
C GLU A 261 -3.70 -23.53 8.27
N GLU A 262 -3.32 -22.35 8.72
CA GLU A 262 -3.56 -21.91 10.10
C GLU A 262 -5.05 -21.76 10.42
N THR A 263 -5.88 -21.45 9.41
CA THR A 263 -7.30 -21.17 9.60
C THR A 263 -8.17 -22.43 9.53
N ILE A 264 -7.91 -23.35 8.58
CA ILE A 264 -8.75 -24.51 8.34
C ILE A 264 -8.17 -25.80 8.92
N GLY A 265 -6.88 -25.81 9.35
CA GLY A 265 -6.19 -26.97 9.88
C GLY A 265 -5.78 -27.99 8.81
N MET A 266 -5.01 -29.01 9.22
CA MET A 266 -4.44 -30.03 8.31
C MET A 266 -5.24 -31.33 8.18
N SER A 267 -6.28 -31.55 8.99
CA SER A 267 -6.94 -32.85 9.12
C SER A 267 -8.20 -32.94 8.26
N PHE A 268 -8.05 -33.33 7.00
CA PHE A 268 -9.18 -33.62 6.12
C PHE A 268 -9.18 -35.08 5.66
N THR A 269 -10.37 -35.65 5.56
CA THR A 269 -10.57 -37.08 5.14
C THR A 269 -10.48 -37.24 3.61
N SER A 270 -10.49 -36.19 2.84
CA SER A 270 -10.29 -36.21 1.40
C SER A 270 -9.86 -34.80 0.90
N GLU A 271 -9.09 -34.76 -0.18
CA GLU A 271 -8.57 -33.54 -0.81
C GLU A 271 -9.69 -32.62 -1.30
N ASN A 272 -10.73 -33.16 -1.93
CA ASN A 272 -11.88 -32.35 -2.33
C ASN A 272 -12.55 -31.62 -1.16
N LYS A 273 -12.63 -32.25 0.02
CA LYS A 273 -13.20 -31.58 1.20
C LYS A 273 -12.33 -30.42 1.65
N ARG A 274 -11.01 -30.59 1.63
CA ARG A 274 -10.05 -29.54 1.96
C ARG A 274 -10.21 -28.37 0.99
N LEU A 275 -10.21 -28.60 -0.32
CA LEU A 275 -10.39 -27.56 -1.34
C LEU A 275 -11.74 -26.83 -1.21
N ILE A 276 -12.83 -27.53 -0.91
CA ILE A 276 -14.14 -26.91 -0.67
C ILE A 276 -14.07 -25.93 0.50
N GLU A 277 -13.45 -26.33 1.62
CA GLU A 277 -13.31 -25.42 2.77
C GLU A 277 -12.34 -24.28 2.48
N THR A 278 -11.27 -24.51 1.72
CA THR A 278 -10.37 -23.47 1.21
C THR A 278 -11.15 -22.44 0.37
N PHE A 279 -11.92 -22.85 -0.63
CA PHE A 279 -12.72 -21.94 -1.43
C PHE A 279 -13.80 -21.21 -0.62
N ARG A 280 -14.39 -21.86 0.38
CA ARG A 280 -15.33 -21.23 1.32
C ARG A 280 -14.66 -20.15 2.16
N LEU A 281 -13.45 -20.40 2.66
CA LEU A 281 -12.65 -19.43 3.39
C LEU A 281 -12.30 -18.24 2.50
N LEU A 282 -11.76 -18.49 1.30
CA LEU A 282 -11.36 -17.45 0.37
C LEU A 282 -12.54 -16.57 -0.07
N HIS A 283 -13.72 -17.17 -0.29
CA HIS A 283 -14.94 -16.40 -0.58
C HIS A 283 -15.32 -15.46 0.58
N ARG A 284 -15.18 -15.92 1.84
CA ARG A 284 -15.38 -15.07 3.03
C ARG A 284 -14.35 -13.95 3.13
N LEU A 285 -13.09 -14.22 2.79
CA LEU A 285 -12.02 -13.22 2.78
C LEU A 285 -12.26 -12.15 1.70
N ILE A 286 -12.67 -12.54 0.50
CA ILE A 286 -13.08 -11.62 -0.57
C ILE A 286 -14.19 -10.68 -0.09
N SER A 287 -15.27 -11.24 0.49
CA SER A 287 -16.42 -10.44 0.95
C SER A 287 -16.07 -9.46 2.09
N ARG A 288 -14.99 -9.73 2.82
CA ARG A 288 -14.49 -8.88 3.92
C ARG A 288 -13.31 -7.97 3.52
N ASN A 289 -12.90 -7.97 2.26
CA ASN A 289 -11.70 -7.27 1.77
C ASN A 289 -10.42 -7.66 2.53
N LYS A 290 -10.26 -8.95 2.85
CA LYS A 290 -9.12 -9.50 3.61
C LYS A 290 -8.31 -10.54 2.83
N LEU A 291 -8.61 -10.73 1.54
CA LEU A 291 -7.81 -11.60 0.68
C LEU A 291 -6.46 -10.95 0.41
N THR A 292 -5.38 -11.73 0.55
CA THR A 292 -4.00 -11.30 0.34
C THR A 292 -3.30 -12.20 -0.68
N VAL A 293 -2.14 -11.77 -1.19
CA VAL A 293 -1.32 -12.58 -2.11
C VAL A 293 -0.82 -13.85 -1.42
N CYS A 294 -0.56 -13.82 -0.12
CA CYS A 294 -0.20 -15.02 0.65
C CYS A 294 -1.22 -16.15 0.46
N HIS A 295 -2.51 -15.85 0.60
CA HIS A 295 -3.57 -16.85 0.40
C HIS A 295 -3.61 -17.40 -1.05
N LEU A 296 -3.31 -16.57 -2.05
CA LEU A 296 -3.24 -17.02 -3.44
C LEU A 296 -2.05 -17.95 -3.66
N CYS A 297 -0.89 -17.65 -3.05
CA CYS A 297 0.29 -18.50 -3.11
C CYS A 297 0.06 -19.86 -2.44
N GLU A 298 -0.64 -19.88 -1.30
CA GLU A 298 -1.01 -21.12 -0.62
C GLU A 298 -1.98 -21.97 -1.45
N LEU A 299 -3.01 -21.34 -2.07
CA LEU A 299 -3.93 -22.03 -2.96
C LEU A 299 -3.23 -22.56 -4.22
N ASP A 300 -2.34 -21.74 -4.84
CA ASP A 300 -1.55 -22.14 -6.02
C ASP A 300 -0.72 -23.39 -5.70
N LYS A 301 -0.02 -23.38 -4.57
CA LYS A 301 0.75 -24.53 -4.10
C LYS A 301 -0.14 -25.75 -3.87
N GLU A 302 -1.28 -25.60 -3.20
CA GLU A 302 -2.21 -26.69 -2.92
C GLU A 302 -2.74 -27.35 -4.21
N LEU A 303 -3.12 -26.55 -5.21
CA LEU A 303 -3.62 -27.05 -6.49
C LEU A 303 -2.54 -27.75 -7.34
N ARG A 304 -1.25 -27.42 -7.15
CA ARG A 304 -0.14 -28.10 -7.84
C ARG A 304 0.28 -29.40 -7.16
N GLU A 305 0.19 -29.48 -5.86
CA GLU A 305 0.71 -30.61 -5.07
C GLU A 305 -0.33 -31.73 -4.91
N HIS A 306 -1.61 -31.45 -5.10
CA HIS A 306 -2.69 -32.39 -4.82
C HIS A 306 -3.62 -32.59 -6.01
N ASP A 307 -3.83 -33.85 -6.39
CA ASP A 307 -4.85 -34.21 -7.36
C ASP A 307 -6.25 -34.09 -6.74
N CYS A 308 -7.18 -33.52 -7.49
CA CYS A 308 -8.57 -33.45 -7.08
C CYS A 308 -9.50 -34.06 -8.12
N ASN A 309 -10.64 -34.56 -7.70
CA ASN A 309 -11.69 -34.94 -8.64
C ASN A 309 -12.45 -33.69 -9.05
N GLU A 310 -12.11 -33.16 -10.25
CA GLU A 310 -12.61 -31.90 -10.79
C GLU A 310 -14.13 -31.86 -10.94
N GLU A 311 -14.75 -32.97 -11.40
CA GLU A 311 -16.20 -33.06 -11.57
C GLU A 311 -16.91 -32.93 -10.23
N LYS A 312 -16.51 -33.74 -9.24
CA LYS A 312 -17.11 -33.69 -7.89
C LYS A 312 -16.84 -32.37 -7.17
N LEU A 313 -15.66 -31.77 -7.39
CA LEU A 313 -15.34 -30.47 -6.83
C LEU A 313 -16.25 -29.39 -7.43
N THR A 314 -16.42 -29.41 -8.75
CA THR A 314 -17.30 -28.48 -9.47
C THR A 314 -18.75 -28.60 -9.00
N GLU A 315 -19.32 -29.80 -8.96
CA GLU A 315 -20.68 -30.07 -8.46
C GLU A 315 -20.87 -29.54 -7.03
N SER A 316 -19.94 -29.86 -6.11
CA SER A 316 -20.01 -29.40 -4.73
C SER A 316 -19.94 -27.88 -4.61
N LEU A 317 -19.10 -27.20 -5.40
CA LEU A 317 -19.00 -25.74 -5.41
C LEU A 317 -20.23 -25.08 -6.06
N GLU A 318 -20.91 -25.75 -7.01
CA GLU A 318 -22.18 -25.28 -7.57
C GLU A 318 -23.30 -25.33 -6.54
N GLU A 319 -23.45 -26.49 -5.86
CA GLU A 319 -24.42 -26.64 -4.76
C GLU A 319 -24.26 -25.57 -3.68
N LEU A 320 -23.02 -25.26 -3.32
CA LEU A 320 -22.67 -24.23 -2.35
C LEU A 320 -22.72 -22.79 -2.90
N ARG A 321 -23.00 -22.60 -4.19
CA ARG A 321 -22.99 -21.31 -4.91
C ARG A 321 -21.62 -20.60 -4.87
N LEU A 322 -20.54 -21.35 -4.75
CA LEU A 322 -19.17 -20.87 -4.67
C LEU A 322 -18.41 -20.94 -6.01
N LEU A 323 -18.87 -21.72 -7.01
CA LEU A 323 -18.15 -21.96 -8.27
C LEU A 323 -17.78 -20.67 -9.00
N LYS A 324 -18.67 -19.68 -9.08
CA LYS A 324 -18.34 -18.39 -9.72
C LYS A 324 -17.22 -17.66 -9.00
N SER A 325 -17.18 -17.71 -7.67
CA SER A 325 -16.12 -17.10 -6.88
C SER A 325 -14.79 -17.84 -7.08
N ALA A 326 -14.82 -19.16 -7.10
CA ALA A 326 -13.66 -20.00 -7.35
C ALA A 326 -13.06 -19.77 -8.77
N ARG A 327 -13.90 -19.70 -9.81
CA ARG A 327 -13.46 -19.37 -11.18
C ARG A 327 -12.83 -17.97 -11.30
N ARG A 328 -13.33 -16.99 -10.52
CA ARG A 328 -12.70 -15.65 -10.44
C ARG A 328 -11.34 -15.71 -9.78
N LEU A 329 -11.18 -16.54 -8.74
CA LEU A 329 -9.89 -16.76 -8.09
C LEU A 329 -8.89 -17.36 -9.07
N MET A 330 -9.26 -18.30 -9.93
CA MET A 330 -8.36 -18.81 -10.97
C MET A 330 -7.81 -17.68 -11.84
N GLN A 331 -8.67 -16.77 -12.31
CA GLN A 331 -8.22 -15.61 -13.08
C GLN A 331 -7.27 -14.69 -12.27
N VAL A 332 -7.60 -14.40 -11.02
CA VAL A 332 -6.75 -13.57 -10.15
C VAL A 332 -5.39 -14.23 -9.94
N MET A 333 -5.34 -15.55 -9.79
CA MET A 333 -4.09 -16.30 -9.63
C MET A 333 -3.22 -16.25 -10.91
N VAL A 334 -3.83 -16.30 -12.10
CA VAL A 334 -3.08 -16.09 -13.35
C VAL A 334 -2.35 -14.74 -13.34
N GLU A 335 -3.02 -13.69 -12.88
CA GLU A 335 -2.48 -12.32 -12.89
C GLU A 335 -1.45 -12.07 -11.77
N GLU A 336 -1.65 -12.65 -10.58
CA GLU A 336 -0.84 -12.31 -9.40
C GLU A 336 0.26 -13.36 -9.10
N THR A 337 0.02 -14.65 -9.33
CA THR A 337 1.01 -15.73 -9.08
C THR A 337 1.57 -16.37 -10.35
N GLY A 338 0.99 -16.07 -11.52
CA GLY A 338 1.32 -16.72 -12.78
C GLY A 338 0.89 -18.18 -12.82
N PHE A 339 -0.28 -18.50 -12.25
CA PHE A 339 -0.83 -19.84 -12.17
C PHE A 339 -1.11 -20.42 -13.56
N ASP A 340 -0.66 -21.66 -13.80
CA ASP A 340 -0.75 -22.28 -15.13
C ASP A 340 -2.09 -23.02 -15.31
N GLU A 341 -2.66 -22.95 -16.52
CA GLU A 341 -3.96 -23.54 -16.85
C GLU A 341 -4.05 -25.04 -16.57
N GLY A 342 -2.94 -25.77 -16.73
CA GLY A 342 -2.90 -27.21 -16.51
C GLY A 342 -3.18 -27.69 -15.08
N PHE A 343 -3.19 -26.77 -14.11
CA PHE A 343 -3.52 -27.06 -12.70
C PHE A 343 -4.90 -26.52 -12.28
N MET A 344 -5.64 -25.90 -13.21
CA MET A 344 -6.96 -25.33 -12.90
C MET A 344 -8.04 -26.40 -12.93
N PRO A 345 -8.75 -26.64 -11.82
CA PRO A 345 -9.85 -27.61 -11.77
C PRO A 345 -11.09 -27.15 -12.55
N PHE A 346 -11.15 -25.89 -12.94
CA PHE A 346 -12.22 -25.29 -13.76
C PHE A 346 -11.74 -24.02 -14.48
N PRO A 347 -12.35 -23.66 -15.64
CA PRO A 347 -11.90 -22.53 -16.41
C PRO A 347 -12.06 -21.20 -15.67
N PRO A 348 -11.10 -20.26 -15.84
CA PRO A 348 -11.11 -18.96 -15.18
C PRO A 348 -12.30 -18.09 -15.64
N LEU A 349 -12.71 -17.13 -14.80
CA LEU A 349 -13.76 -16.16 -15.10
C LEU A 349 -13.22 -14.74 -14.91
N ASN A 350 -13.14 -13.98 -16.02
CA ASN A 350 -12.73 -12.58 -16.01
C ASN A 350 -13.96 -11.67 -16.19
N ASP A 351 -14.46 -11.12 -15.10
CA ASP A 351 -15.57 -10.19 -15.10
C ASP A 351 -15.26 -8.91 -14.28
N ARG A 352 -16.25 -8.03 -14.11
CA ARG A 352 -16.09 -6.81 -13.31
C ARG A 352 -15.75 -7.11 -11.84
N VAL A 353 -16.25 -8.24 -11.32
CA VAL A 353 -15.99 -8.62 -9.91
C VAL A 353 -14.56 -9.13 -9.77
N THR A 354 -14.03 -9.89 -10.74
CA THR A 354 -12.62 -10.30 -10.78
C THR A 354 -11.70 -9.09 -10.67
N ARG A 355 -11.90 -8.09 -11.52
CA ARG A 355 -11.12 -6.83 -11.48
C ARG A 355 -11.25 -6.07 -10.17
N ASN A 356 -12.39 -6.19 -9.48
CA ASN A 356 -12.53 -5.62 -8.14
C ASN A 356 -11.70 -6.39 -7.10
N ILE A 357 -11.65 -7.73 -7.19
CA ILE A 357 -10.83 -8.58 -6.30
C ILE A 357 -9.35 -8.23 -6.49
N GLU A 358 -8.85 -8.16 -7.71
CA GLU A 358 -7.47 -7.73 -8.01
C GLU A 358 -7.16 -6.36 -7.41
N ARG A 359 -8.08 -5.40 -7.58
CA ARG A 359 -7.91 -4.06 -6.99
C ARG A 359 -7.91 -4.09 -5.46
N GLN A 360 -8.72 -4.94 -4.84
CA GLN A 360 -8.75 -5.11 -3.39
C GLN A 360 -7.41 -5.65 -2.88
N ILE A 361 -6.87 -6.69 -3.52
CA ILE A 361 -5.56 -7.26 -3.19
C ILE A 361 -4.45 -6.20 -3.30
N LYS A 362 -4.40 -5.46 -4.40
CA LYS A 362 -3.40 -4.40 -4.61
C LYS A 362 -3.51 -3.22 -3.66
N ASN A 363 -4.67 -3.00 -3.07
CA ASN A 363 -4.94 -1.83 -2.22
C ASN A 363 -5.24 -2.18 -0.76
N HIS A 364 -5.22 -3.44 -0.35
CA HIS A 364 -5.57 -3.81 1.03
C HIS A 364 -4.59 -3.25 2.08
N LEU A 365 -3.34 -3.00 1.68
CA LEU A 365 -2.33 -2.36 2.52
C LEU A 365 -2.47 -0.83 2.59
N LYS A 366 -3.34 -0.26 1.80
CA LYS A 366 -3.47 1.19 1.67
C LYS A 366 -4.19 1.83 2.86
N ILE A 367 -5.19 1.17 3.44
CA ILE A 367 -5.93 1.65 4.63
C ILE A 367 -6.76 0.53 5.22
#